data_cd9aff86066c5cd1cd32e30d99b32572
#
_entry.id   cd9aff86066c5cd1cd32e30d99b32572
#
_cell.length_a   1.000
_cell.length_b   1.000
_cell.length_c   1.000
_cell.angle_alpha   90.00
_cell.angle_beta   90.00
_cell.angle_gamma   90.00
#
_symmetry.space_group_name_H-M   'P 1'
#
loop_
_entity.id
_entity.type
_entity.pdbx_description
1 polymer ?
#
loop_
_entity_poly.entity_id
_entity_poly.type
_entity_poly.pdbx_seq_one_letter_code
_entity_poly.pdbx_strand_id
1 'polypeptide(L)'
;MKTIGIALSIVLLAVAPALSCTRVLYVGDDGTVITGRSMDWSEDMHSDLWALPRGMERDGAAGPDSIKWVSKYGSVIVAGYNAGSADGMNEKGLVANILYLAESDYEAPDKSKPPMSISLWAQYVLDNFATVADAVDALSKEPFYIIAPVLPNGEPAQMHLSISDSTGDSAIFEYLGGKLVIHHGKQYAVMTNSPSYDQQLALNAYWQSIGGLTFLPGTNRAADRFARASFLVGAIPKGPAPAFISAVPNQSYAYQAAESVLGVMRSVSVPLGITTPGQPNIASTLWRTVADQKNLVYYFDSATSPDTFWVSLASINFDAGTPVKKLAVAGGKVYSGEVSANFMPATLFNFLPAKAP
;
A
#
# COMPACT_ATOMS: atom_id res chain seq x y z
N MET A 1 -52.68 -7.27 38.17
CA MET A 1 -51.61 -6.39 37.64
C MET A 1 -50.62 -7.29 36.91
N LYS A 2 -50.57 -7.25 35.56
CA LYS A 2 -49.58 -8.01 34.78
C LYS A 2 -48.41 -7.06 34.48
N THR A 3 -47.26 -7.33 35.03
CA THR A 3 -46.01 -6.63 34.73
C THR A 3 -45.50 -7.10 33.37
N ILE A 4 -45.48 -6.20 32.39
CA ILE A 4 -44.85 -6.43 31.08
C ILE A 4 -43.38 -6.07 31.26
N GLY A 5 -42.52 -7.10 31.25
CA GLY A 5 -41.07 -6.92 31.18
C GLY A 5 -40.66 -6.55 29.76
N ILE A 6 -40.16 -5.35 29.58
CA ILE A 6 -39.54 -4.92 28.32
C ILE A 6 -38.09 -5.45 28.34
N ALA A 7 -37.79 -6.47 27.52
CA ALA A 7 -36.45 -6.91 27.29
C ALA A 7 -35.76 -5.91 26.34
N LEU A 8 -34.82 -5.13 26.89
CA LEU A 8 -33.95 -4.23 26.09
C LEU A 8 -32.85 -5.06 25.46
N SER A 9 -33.01 -5.42 24.19
CA SER A 9 -31.95 -6.08 23.43
C SER A 9 -30.87 -5.04 23.11
N ILE A 10 -29.75 -5.08 23.82
CA ILE A 10 -28.55 -4.32 23.48
C ILE A 10 -27.92 -5.03 22.26
N VAL A 11 -28.08 -4.44 21.08
CA VAL A 11 -27.31 -4.81 19.89
C VAL A 11 -25.89 -4.27 20.12
N LEU A 12 -24.98 -5.15 20.54
CA LEU A 12 -23.56 -4.85 20.47
C LEU A 12 -23.19 -4.76 18.97
N LEU A 13 -23.12 -3.55 18.43
CA LEU A 13 -22.41 -3.30 17.20
C LEU A 13 -20.94 -3.66 17.46
N ALA A 14 -20.49 -4.80 16.97
CA ALA A 14 -19.09 -5.12 16.88
C ALA A 14 -18.47 -4.09 15.93
N VAL A 15 -17.79 -3.08 16.49
CA VAL A 15 -16.99 -2.14 15.72
C VAL A 15 -15.75 -2.93 15.26
N ALA A 16 -15.75 -3.37 14.00
CA ALA A 16 -14.58 -3.98 13.41
C ALA A 16 -13.37 -3.02 13.53
N PRO A 17 -12.17 -3.52 13.86
CA PRO A 17 -10.97 -2.70 13.91
C PRO A 17 -10.68 -2.16 12.52
N ALA A 18 -10.82 -0.87 12.28
CA ALA A 18 -10.43 -0.24 11.04
C ALA A 18 -8.99 0.25 11.20
N LEU A 19 -8.10 -0.28 10.39
CA LEU A 19 -6.68 0.05 10.33
C LEU A 19 -6.50 1.25 9.39
N SER A 20 -5.53 2.11 9.67
CA SER A 20 -5.34 3.38 8.98
C SER A 20 -4.15 3.31 8.04
N CYS A 21 -4.34 3.35 6.72
CA CYS A 21 -3.27 3.49 5.72
C CYS A 21 -3.68 4.56 4.71
N THR A 22 -2.73 5.16 4.04
CA THR A 22 -3.00 6.11 2.95
C THR A 22 -2.06 5.86 1.79
N ARG A 23 -2.57 5.93 0.57
CA ARG A 23 -1.79 5.95 -0.67
C ARG A 23 -2.15 7.19 -1.47
N VAL A 24 -1.15 7.85 -2.07
CA VAL A 24 -1.32 8.94 -3.03
C VAL A 24 -0.51 8.68 -4.30
N LEU A 25 -1.00 9.17 -5.43
CA LEU A 25 -0.28 9.21 -6.70
C LEU A 25 -0.11 10.67 -7.13
N TYR A 26 1.13 11.08 -7.36
CA TYR A 26 1.50 12.37 -7.90
C TYR A 26 1.99 12.21 -9.34
N VAL A 27 1.53 13.10 -10.22
CA VAL A 27 2.01 13.18 -11.61
C VAL A 27 2.43 14.62 -11.87
N GLY A 28 3.71 14.81 -12.20
CA GLY A 28 4.31 16.09 -12.58
C GLY A 28 4.25 16.34 -14.09
N ASP A 29 4.45 17.62 -14.48
CA ASP A 29 4.33 18.06 -15.88
C ASP A 29 5.46 17.51 -16.79
N ASP A 30 6.61 17.15 -16.21
CA ASP A 30 7.76 16.56 -16.93
C ASP A 30 7.67 15.03 -17.07
N GLY A 31 6.52 14.42 -16.69
CA GLY A 31 6.32 12.99 -16.64
C GLY A 31 6.90 12.34 -15.37
N THR A 32 7.26 13.11 -14.34
CA THR A 32 7.55 12.57 -13.01
C THR A 32 6.30 11.92 -12.43
N VAL A 33 6.43 10.66 -12.00
CA VAL A 33 5.35 9.91 -11.35
C VAL A 33 5.86 9.37 -10.03
N ILE A 34 5.17 9.69 -8.95
CA ILE A 34 5.56 9.33 -7.59
C ILE A 34 4.35 8.79 -6.83
N THR A 35 4.49 7.59 -6.29
CA THR A 35 3.51 7.02 -5.36
C THR A 35 4.02 7.15 -3.94
N GLY A 36 3.22 7.77 -3.06
CA GLY A 36 3.45 7.80 -1.62
C GLY A 36 2.49 6.87 -0.89
N ARG A 37 2.97 6.22 0.20
CA ARG A 37 2.13 5.37 1.04
C ARG A 37 2.53 5.49 2.51
N SER A 38 1.55 5.47 3.45
CA SER A 38 1.77 5.29 4.89
C SER A 38 1.24 3.94 5.36
N MET A 39 2.02 3.22 6.15
CA MET A 39 1.59 2.04 6.91
C MET A 39 1.21 2.48 8.31
N ASP A 40 -0.06 2.40 8.61
CA ASP A 40 -0.56 2.68 9.94
C ASP A 40 -1.09 1.37 10.55
N TRP A 41 -0.54 0.98 11.69
CA TRP A 41 -0.87 -0.30 12.32
C TRP A 41 -0.80 -0.19 13.85
N SER A 42 -1.48 -1.10 14.54
CA SER A 42 -1.58 -1.07 16.00
C SER A 42 -0.34 -1.57 16.74
N GLU A 43 0.56 -2.25 16.03
CA GLU A 43 1.78 -2.84 16.59
C GLU A 43 2.91 -2.88 15.57
N ASP A 44 4.13 -3.14 16.00
CA ASP A 44 5.28 -3.33 15.12
C ASP A 44 5.09 -4.57 14.24
N MET A 45 5.09 -4.36 12.94
CA MET A 45 5.00 -5.43 11.94
C MET A 45 6.35 -6.06 11.58
N HIS A 46 7.44 -5.67 12.24
CA HIS A 46 8.81 -6.11 11.94
C HIS A 46 9.13 -6.01 10.45
N SER A 47 8.79 -4.87 9.86
CA SER A 47 8.93 -4.65 8.42
C SER A 47 10.39 -4.47 8.02
N ASP A 48 10.84 -5.32 7.09
CA ASP A 48 12.14 -5.24 6.43
C ASP A 48 11.95 -4.97 4.93
N LEU A 49 12.97 -4.42 4.26
CA LEU A 49 12.99 -4.33 2.80
C LEU A 49 13.65 -5.57 2.21
N TRP A 50 13.07 -6.06 1.11
CA TRP A 50 13.56 -7.22 0.38
C TRP A 50 13.77 -6.89 -1.08
N ALA A 51 14.88 -7.34 -1.65
CA ALA A 51 15.14 -7.29 -3.07
C ALA A 51 14.98 -8.72 -3.63
N LEU A 52 13.99 -8.88 -4.51
CA LEU A 52 13.57 -10.15 -5.07
C LEU A 52 13.93 -10.18 -6.56
N PRO A 53 14.77 -11.12 -7.03
CA PRO A 53 15.15 -11.21 -8.42
C PRO A 53 14.04 -11.77 -9.33
N ARG A 54 14.21 -11.62 -10.64
CA ARG A 54 13.41 -12.34 -11.63
C ARG A 54 13.69 -13.86 -11.59
N GLY A 55 12.81 -14.65 -12.21
CA GLY A 55 12.97 -16.10 -12.35
C GLY A 55 12.70 -16.89 -11.08
N MET A 56 12.11 -16.26 -10.05
CA MET A 56 11.70 -16.97 -8.84
C MET A 56 10.42 -17.75 -9.09
N GLU A 57 10.45 -19.05 -8.81
CA GLU A 57 9.25 -19.86 -8.76
C GLU A 57 8.38 -19.45 -7.56
N ARG A 58 7.10 -19.28 -7.80
CA ARG A 58 6.11 -18.88 -6.80
C ARG A 58 4.97 -19.89 -6.71
N ASP A 59 4.49 -20.04 -5.50
CA ASP A 59 3.28 -20.79 -5.18
C ASP A 59 2.32 -19.85 -4.46
N GLY A 60 1.03 -19.91 -4.80
CA GLY A 60 -0.02 -19.05 -4.23
C GLY A 60 -0.30 -19.26 -2.75
N ALA A 61 0.38 -20.17 -2.07
CA ALA A 61 0.31 -20.44 -0.64
C ALA A 61 -1.12 -20.73 -0.12
N ALA A 62 -1.96 -21.39 -0.93
CA ALA A 62 -3.35 -21.71 -0.60
C ALA A 62 -3.67 -23.21 -0.77
N GLY A 63 -2.67 -24.07 -0.58
CA GLY A 63 -2.77 -25.52 -0.71
C GLY A 63 -2.18 -26.04 -2.03
N PRO A 64 -2.31 -27.35 -2.30
CA PRO A 64 -1.62 -28.01 -3.43
C PRO A 64 -2.07 -27.50 -4.81
N ASP A 65 -3.31 -27.02 -4.91
CA ASP A 65 -3.91 -26.51 -6.16
C ASP A 65 -3.70 -25.00 -6.35
N SER A 66 -2.86 -24.38 -5.52
CA SER A 66 -2.55 -22.94 -5.63
C SER A 66 -2.02 -22.58 -7.00
N ILE A 67 -2.34 -21.35 -7.43
CA ILE A 67 -1.74 -20.77 -8.63
C ILE A 67 -0.21 -20.81 -8.54
N LYS A 68 0.47 -21.11 -9.65
CA LYS A 68 1.94 -21.12 -9.75
C LYS A 68 2.38 -20.19 -10.86
N TRP A 69 3.47 -19.46 -10.63
CA TRP A 69 4.07 -18.60 -11.64
C TRP A 69 5.58 -18.47 -11.43
N VAL A 70 6.23 -17.90 -12.41
CA VAL A 70 7.65 -17.52 -12.33
C VAL A 70 7.73 -16.00 -12.46
N SER A 71 8.42 -15.32 -11.55
CA SER A 71 8.53 -13.86 -11.58
C SER A 71 9.21 -13.39 -12.87
N LYS A 72 8.53 -12.53 -13.63
CA LYS A 72 9.05 -11.89 -14.84
C LYS A 72 9.94 -10.70 -14.51
N TYR A 73 9.64 -10.03 -13.40
CA TYR A 73 10.32 -8.82 -12.97
C TYR A 73 10.86 -8.97 -11.56
N GLY A 74 12.02 -8.36 -11.32
CA GLY A 74 12.54 -8.18 -9.98
C GLY A 74 11.88 -6.99 -9.29
N SER A 75 11.86 -6.99 -7.96
CA SER A 75 11.21 -5.95 -7.17
C SER A 75 11.93 -5.66 -5.86
N VAL A 76 11.74 -4.44 -5.34
CA VAL A 76 11.98 -4.10 -3.94
C VAL A 76 10.62 -4.03 -3.26
N ILE A 77 10.49 -4.71 -2.13
CA ILE A 77 9.25 -4.73 -1.35
C ILE A 77 9.53 -4.38 0.12
N VAL A 78 8.49 -3.90 0.79
CA VAL A 78 8.40 -3.86 2.25
C VAL A 78 7.48 -4.99 2.70
N ALA A 79 7.98 -5.87 3.54
CA ALA A 79 7.20 -6.98 4.07
C ALA A 79 6.40 -6.57 5.31
N GLY A 80 5.17 -7.08 5.42
CA GLY A 80 4.40 -7.03 6.67
C GLY A 80 4.58 -8.36 7.42
N TYR A 81 4.99 -8.31 8.68
CA TYR A 81 5.25 -9.47 9.56
C TYR A 81 6.25 -10.49 8.97
N ASN A 82 7.05 -10.11 7.98
CA ASN A 82 7.77 -11.07 7.15
C ASN A 82 6.87 -12.24 6.69
N ALA A 83 5.66 -11.91 6.26
CA ALA A 83 4.61 -12.86 5.92
C ALA A 83 3.85 -12.50 4.62
N GLY A 84 4.06 -11.31 4.08
CA GLY A 84 3.45 -10.85 2.84
C GLY A 84 4.06 -9.55 2.32
N SER A 85 3.89 -9.29 1.02
CA SER A 85 4.30 -8.03 0.40
C SER A 85 3.25 -6.96 0.68
N ALA A 86 3.57 -6.02 1.57
CA ALA A 86 2.65 -4.94 1.94
C ALA A 86 2.73 -3.74 0.99
N ASP A 87 3.91 -3.51 0.40
CA ASP A 87 4.25 -2.39 -0.48
C ASP A 87 5.44 -2.79 -1.35
N GLY A 88 5.60 -2.20 -2.53
CA GLY A 88 6.79 -2.41 -3.34
C GLY A 88 6.73 -1.78 -4.71
N MET A 89 7.89 -1.74 -5.35
CA MET A 89 8.08 -1.30 -6.73
C MET A 89 8.93 -2.33 -7.48
N ASN A 90 8.51 -2.68 -8.70
CA ASN A 90 9.33 -3.54 -9.55
C ASN A 90 10.28 -2.73 -10.44
N GLU A 91 11.21 -3.42 -11.10
CA GLU A 91 12.23 -2.83 -11.98
C GLU A 91 11.67 -2.12 -13.23
N LYS A 92 10.35 -2.18 -13.46
CA LYS A 92 9.64 -1.44 -14.51
C LYS A 92 8.94 -0.18 -14.00
N GLY A 93 9.02 0.09 -12.68
CA GLY A 93 8.37 1.21 -12.06
C GLY A 93 6.88 0.98 -11.78
N LEU A 94 6.38 -0.26 -11.85
CA LEU A 94 5.07 -0.60 -11.33
C LEU A 94 5.13 -0.67 -9.81
N VAL A 95 4.23 0.04 -9.14
CA VAL A 95 4.06 0.04 -7.68
C VAL A 95 2.78 -0.70 -7.31
N ALA A 96 2.84 -1.51 -6.26
CA ALA A 96 1.69 -2.19 -5.68
C ALA A 96 1.64 -1.98 -4.17
N ASN A 97 0.47 -1.59 -3.66
CA ASN A 97 0.23 -1.28 -2.25
C ASN A 97 -0.99 -2.06 -1.76
N ILE A 98 -0.86 -2.83 -0.69
CA ILE A 98 -1.98 -3.47 0.01
C ILE A 98 -2.34 -2.61 1.21
N LEU A 99 -3.62 -2.24 1.33
CA LEU A 99 -4.18 -1.52 2.47
C LEU A 99 -5.35 -2.32 3.05
N TYR A 100 -5.67 -2.05 4.31
CA TYR A 100 -6.80 -2.69 4.98
C TYR A 100 -8.13 -2.05 4.54
N LEU A 101 -9.14 -2.90 4.30
CA LEU A 101 -10.52 -2.50 4.01
C LEU A 101 -11.49 -3.45 4.73
N ALA A 102 -12.19 -2.96 5.75
CA ALA A 102 -13.08 -3.79 6.55
C ALA A 102 -14.26 -4.37 5.75
N GLU A 103 -14.66 -3.70 4.68
CA GLU A 103 -15.73 -4.10 3.77
C GLU A 103 -15.30 -5.17 2.76
N SER A 104 -14.00 -5.58 2.76
CA SER A 104 -13.53 -6.64 1.86
C SER A 104 -14.26 -7.95 2.16
N ASP A 105 -14.96 -8.44 1.14
CA ASP A 105 -15.68 -9.69 1.14
C ASP A 105 -15.36 -10.43 -0.16
N TYR A 106 -14.42 -11.39 -0.05
CA TYR A 106 -13.89 -12.09 -1.21
C TYR A 106 -14.91 -13.05 -1.78
N GLU A 107 -14.72 -13.40 -3.05
CA GLU A 107 -15.56 -14.35 -3.74
C GLU A 107 -15.61 -15.72 -3.04
N ALA A 108 -16.73 -16.40 -3.19
CA ALA A 108 -16.81 -17.79 -2.75
C ALA A 108 -15.81 -18.67 -3.53
N PRO A 109 -15.23 -19.71 -2.89
CA PRO A 109 -14.29 -20.61 -3.55
C PRO A 109 -14.85 -21.16 -4.86
N ASP A 110 -14.14 -20.91 -5.96
CA ASP A 110 -14.48 -21.41 -7.29
C ASP A 110 -13.48 -22.50 -7.69
N LYS A 111 -13.91 -23.75 -7.65
CA LYS A 111 -13.05 -24.90 -7.99
C LYS A 111 -12.57 -24.92 -9.44
N SER A 112 -13.09 -24.08 -10.31
CA SER A 112 -12.61 -23.91 -11.69
C SER A 112 -11.36 -23.02 -11.79
N LYS A 113 -11.03 -22.27 -10.72
CA LYS A 113 -9.88 -21.38 -10.62
C LYS A 113 -8.93 -21.84 -9.51
N PRO A 114 -7.61 -21.65 -9.67
CA PRO A 114 -6.67 -21.92 -8.58
C PRO A 114 -6.82 -20.89 -7.44
N PRO A 115 -6.64 -21.28 -6.17
CA PRO A 115 -6.61 -20.36 -5.05
C PRO A 115 -5.29 -19.61 -4.94
N MET A 116 -5.33 -18.41 -4.31
CA MET A 116 -4.15 -17.65 -3.89
C MET A 116 -4.39 -17.03 -2.51
N SER A 117 -3.40 -17.13 -1.62
CA SER A 117 -3.38 -16.35 -0.38
C SER A 117 -3.22 -14.87 -0.69
N ILE A 118 -4.00 -14.02 -0.01
CA ILE A 118 -3.90 -12.56 -0.17
C ILE A 118 -2.50 -12.01 0.14
N SER A 119 -1.70 -12.72 0.93
CA SER A 119 -0.32 -12.36 1.26
C SER A 119 0.58 -12.19 0.03
N LEU A 120 0.18 -12.79 -1.09
CA LEU A 120 0.89 -12.77 -2.37
C LEU A 120 0.24 -11.85 -3.41
N TRP A 121 -0.88 -11.19 -3.13
CA TRP A 121 -1.60 -10.43 -4.16
C TRP A 121 -0.75 -9.29 -4.75
N ALA A 122 -0.15 -8.45 -3.90
CA ALA A 122 0.78 -7.41 -4.37
C ALA A 122 2.01 -8.02 -5.07
N GLN A 123 2.56 -9.12 -4.53
CA GLN A 123 3.72 -9.79 -5.13
C GLN A 123 3.40 -10.36 -6.51
N TYR A 124 2.22 -10.96 -6.70
CA TYR A 124 1.78 -11.46 -7.99
C TYR A 124 1.77 -10.36 -9.05
N VAL A 125 1.29 -9.16 -8.68
CA VAL A 125 1.26 -8.00 -9.58
C VAL A 125 2.69 -7.52 -9.90
N LEU A 126 3.54 -7.36 -8.90
CA LEU A 126 4.93 -6.93 -9.07
C LEU A 126 5.75 -7.91 -9.93
N ASP A 127 5.50 -9.21 -9.76
CA ASP A 127 6.20 -10.26 -10.49
C ASP A 127 5.80 -10.35 -11.96
N ASN A 128 4.54 -10.02 -12.31
CA ASN A 128 3.97 -10.36 -13.62
C ASN A 128 3.76 -9.20 -14.58
N PHE A 129 3.60 -7.96 -14.09
CA PHE A 129 3.18 -6.83 -14.92
C PHE A 129 4.17 -5.68 -14.90
N ALA A 130 4.29 -5.00 -16.04
CA ALA A 130 5.08 -3.78 -16.20
C ALA A 130 4.18 -2.53 -16.14
N THR A 131 2.91 -2.67 -16.50
CA THR A 131 1.95 -1.56 -16.60
C THR A 131 0.67 -1.87 -15.86
N VAL A 132 -0.05 -0.81 -15.45
CA VAL A 132 -1.38 -0.91 -14.86
C VAL A 132 -2.37 -1.50 -15.86
N ALA A 133 -2.31 -1.08 -17.11
CA ALA A 133 -3.23 -1.58 -18.16
C ALA A 133 -3.14 -3.09 -18.33
N ASP A 134 -1.92 -3.67 -18.40
CA ASP A 134 -1.71 -5.11 -18.50
C ASP A 134 -2.24 -5.84 -17.26
N ALA A 135 -2.02 -5.27 -16.07
CA ALA A 135 -2.50 -5.84 -14.82
C ALA A 135 -4.04 -5.83 -14.75
N VAL A 136 -4.68 -4.73 -15.15
CA VAL A 136 -6.14 -4.62 -15.19
C VAL A 136 -6.74 -5.60 -16.19
N ASP A 137 -6.17 -5.70 -17.41
CA ASP A 137 -6.65 -6.67 -18.41
C ASP A 137 -6.57 -8.12 -17.91
N ALA A 138 -5.50 -8.48 -17.23
CA ALA A 138 -5.32 -9.82 -16.70
C ALA A 138 -6.20 -10.10 -15.46
N LEU A 139 -6.25 -9.18 -14.49
CA LEU A 139 -6.95 -9.39 -13.23
C LEU A 139 -8.47 -9.26 -13.36
N SER A 140 -8.97 -8.49 -14.33
CA SER A 140 -10.42 -8.43 -14.63
C SER A 140 -11.00 -9.78 -15.08
N LYS A 141 -10.15 -10.70 -15.53
CA LYS A 141 -10.52 -12.07 -15.90
C LYS A 141 -10.56 -13.03 -14.71
N GLU A 142 -10.19 -12.53 -13.52
CA GLU A 142 -10.14 -13.27 -12.25
C GLU A 142 -9.43 -14.64 -12.41
N PRO A 143 -8.11 -14.66 -12.72
CA PRO A 143 -7.37 -15.90 -13.05
C PRO A 143 -7.17 -16.82 -11.83
N PHE A 144 -7.51 -16.37 -10.64
CA PHE A 144 -7.49 -17.08 -9.36
C PHE A 144 -8.61 -16.52 -8.47
N TYR A 145 -8.92 -17.20 -7.39
CA TYR A 145 -9.70 -16.61 -6.29
C TYR A 145 -8.83 -16.40 -5.06
N ILE A 146 -9.15 -15.35 -4.28
CA ILE A 146 -8.38 -14.96 -3.11
C ILE A 146 -8.92 -15.63 -1.86
N ILE A 147 -8.01 -16.14 -1.03
CA ILE A 147 -8.30 -16.61 0.32
C ILE A 147 -7.56 -15.72 1.32
N ALA A 148 -8.31 -15.15 2.25
CA ALA A 148 -7.77 -14.34 3.33
C ALA A 148 -7.44 -15.23 4.56
N PRO A 149 -6.16 -15.35 4.95
CA PRO A 149 -5.78 -15.97 6.21
C PRO A 149 -6.07 -15.03 7.39
N VAL A 150 -5.93 -15.56 8.60
CA VAL A 150 -5.82 -14.74 9.80
C VAL A 150 -4.39 -14.23 9.91
N LEU A 151 -4.22 -12.92 10.12
CA LEU A 151 -2.92 -12.28 10.31
C LEU A 151 -2.24 -12.73 11.61
N PRO A 152 -0.92 -12.54 11.77
CA PRO A 152 -0.21 -12.92 13.00
C PRO A 152 -0.75 -12.31 14.29
N ASN A 153 -1.39 -11.13 14.22
CA ASN A 153 -2.06 -10.49 15.37
C ASN A 153 -3.48 -10.99 15.64
N GLY A 154 -3.97 -11.97 14.88
CA GLY A 154 -5.32 -12.54 15.05
C GLY A 154 -6.42 -11.85 14.24
N GLU A 155 -6.12 -10.74 13.53
CA GLU A 155 -7.10 -10.03 12.71
C GLU A 155 -7.30 -10.72 11.34
N PRO A 156 -8.50 -10.63 10.74
CA PRO A 156 -8.71 -11.13 9.39
C PRO A 156 -7.95 -10.27 8.36
N ALA A 157 -7.38 -10.91 7.34
CA ALA A 157 -6.65 -10.22 6.27
C ALA A 157 -7.62 -9.61 5.23
N GLN A 158 -8.44 -8.64 5.66
CA GLN A 158 -9.36 -7.90 4.81
C GLN A 158 -8.61 -6.74 4.14
N MET A 159 -8.34 -6.85 2.86
CA MET A 159 -7.45 -5.95 2.14
C MET A 159 -8.04 -5.52 0.81
N HIS A 160 -7.59 -4.36 0.31
CA HIS A 160 -7.74 -3.93 -1.06
C HIS A 160 -6.37 -3.55 -1.65
N LEU A 161 -6.26 -3.57 -2.96
CA LEU A 161 -5.02 -3.35 -3.68
C LEU A 161 -5.09 -2.06 -4.49
N SER A 162 -4.04 -1.23 -4.44
CA SER A 162 -3.82 -0.20 -5.44
C SER A 162 -2.53 -0.48 -6.21
N ILE A 163 -2.55 -0.13 -7.49
CA ILE A 163 -1.38 -0.17 -8.36
C ILE A 163 -1.23 1.13 -9.13
N SER A 164 0.00 1.48 -9.49
CA SER A 164 0.31 2.60 -10.36
C SER A 164 1.58 2.31 -11.16
N ASP A 165 1.76 2.94 -12.31
CA ASP A 165 2.95 2.78 -13.13
C ASP A 165 3.58 4.13 -13.53
N SER A 166 4.74 4.07 -14.20
CA SER A 166 5.50 5.25 -14.60
C SER A 166 4.81 6.14 -15.66
N THR A 167 3.66 5.74 -16.20
CA THR A 167 2.83 6.57 -17.08
C THR A 167 1.84 7.45 -16.31
N GLY A 168 1.75 7.27 -15.00
CA GLY A 168 0.77 7.90 -14.13
C GLY A 168 -0.60 7.23 -14.17
N ASP A 169 -0.71 6.04 -14.77
CA ASP A 169 -1.94 5.24 -14.70
C ASP A 169 -2.09 4.61 -13.32
N SER A 170 -3.33 4.35 -12.91
CA SER A 170 -3.68 3.88 -11.58
C SER A 170 -4.88 2.97 -11.59
N ALA A 171 -4.87 1.91 -10.79
CA ALA A 171 -6.05 1.11 -10.55
C ALA A 171 -6.18 0.72 -9.08
N ILE A 172 -7.43 0.58 -8.62
CA ILE A 172 -7.80 0.13 -7.28
C ILE A 172 -8.71 -1.06 -7.43
N PHE A 173 -8.43 -2.12 -6.71
CA PHE A 173 -9.15 -3.39 -6.74
C PHE A 173 -9.74 -3.66 -5.37
N GLU A 174 -11.05 -3.81 -5.29
CA GLU A 174 -11.80 -4.15 -4.09
C GLU A 174 -12.68 -5.36 -4.34
N TYR A 175 -12.75 -6.27 -3.37
CA TYR A 175 -13.75 -7.32 -3.35
C TYR A 175 -14.90 -6.90 -2.43
N LEU A 176 -16.07 -6.67 -2.98
CA LEU A 176 -17.25 -6.20 -2.25
C LEU A 176 -18.45 -7.12 -2.55
N GLY A 177 -18.98 -7.75 -1.50
CA GLY A 177 -20.09 -8.71 -1.64
C GLY A 177 -19.74 -9.87 -2.58
N GLY A 178 -18.51 -10.38 -2.49
CA GLY A 178 -18.03 -11.48 -3.31
C GLY A 178 -17.74 -11.13 -4.78
N LYS A 179 -17.61 -9.86 -5.12
CA LYS A 179 -17.35 -9.40 -6.49
C LYS A 179 -16.15 -8.48 -6.56
N LEU A 180 -15.31 -8.68 -7.57
CA LEU A 180 -14.21 -7.78 -7.88
C LEU A 180 -14.75 -6.47 -8.50
N VAL A 181 -14.41 -5.35 -7.87
CA VAL A 181 -14.68 -3.98 -8.36
C VAL A 181 -13.34 -3.35 -8.70
N ILE A 182 -13.21 -2.80 -9.90
CA ILE A 182 -11.95 -2.18 -10.38
C ILE A 182 -12.24 -0.73 -10.74
N HIS A 183 -11.52 0.19 -10.08
CA HIS A 183 -11.47 1.59 -10.46
C HIS A 183 -10.17 1.83 -11.21
N HIS A 184 -10.24 2.10 -12.52
CA HIS A 184 -9.07 2.24 -13.40
C HIS A 184 -9.03 3.61 -14.05
N GLY A 185 -7.92 4.31 -13.92
CA GLY A 185 -7.64 5.61 -14.54
C GLY A 185 -6.84 6.54 -13.64
N LYS A 186 -6.24 7.56 -14.25
CA LYS A 186 -5.34 8.54 -13.59
C LYS A 186 -6.02 9.34 -12.48
N GLN A 187 -7.34 9.49 -12.52
CA GLN A 187 -8.13 10.21 -11.51
C GLN A 187 -8.19 9.47 -10.16
N TYR A 188 -7.94 8.18 -10.13
CA TYR A 188 -7.95 7.38 -8.91
C TYR A 188 -6.59 7.44 -8.19
N ALA A 189 -6.25 8.66 -7.77
CA ALA A 189 -4.92 9.01 -7.26
C ALA A 189 -4.76 8.81 -5.75
N VAL A 190 -5.84 8.66 -4.99
CA VAL A 190 -5.79 8.52 -3.53
C VAL A 190 -6.59 7.29 -3.11
N MET A 191 -6.05 6.53 -2.16
CA MET A 191 -6.75 5.41 -1.51
C MET A 191 -6.43 5.43 -0.01
N THR A 192 -7.45 5.18 0.82
CA THR A 192 -7.27 5.02 2.26
C THR A 192 -7.85 3.67 2.72
N ASN A 193 -8.75 3.65 3.68
CA ASN A 193 -9.37 2.45 4.22
C ASN A 193 -10.90 2.55 4.06
N SER A 194 -11.65 2.03 5.06
CA SER A 194 -13.11 2.12 5.09
C SER A 194 -13.64 3.57 5.05
N PRO A 195 -14.75 3.82 4.39
CA PRO A 195 -15.59 2.87 3.67
C PRO A 195 -15.04 2.52 2.27
N SER A 196 -15.79 1.70 1.49
CA SER A 196 -15.42 1.33 0.12
C SER A 196 -15.11 2.53 -0.77
N TYR A 197 -14.38 2.32 -1.84
CA TYR A 197 -13.81 3.40 -2.65
C TYR A 197 -14.87 4.34 -3.25
N ASP A 198 -15.99 3.81 -3.74
CA ASP A 198 -17.10 4.64 -4.23
C ASP A 198 -17.67 5.57 -3.14
N GLN A 199 -17.79 5.07 -1.92
CA GLN A 199 -18.22 5.86 -0.78
C GLN A 199 -17.18 6.92 -0.40
N GLN A 200 -15.88 6.61 -0.48
CA GLN A 200 -14.81 7.58 -0.29
C GLN A 200 -14.88 8.71 -1.32
N LEU A 201 -15.11 8.39 -2.59
CA LEU A 201 -15.29 9.40 -3.65
C LEU A 201 -16.49 10.31 -3.37
N ALA A 202 -17.63 9.75 -2.94
CA ALA A 202 -18.82 10.51 -2.59
C ALA A 202 -18.58 11.46 -1.40
N LEU A 203 -17.89 10.98 -0.35
CA LEU A 203 -17.52 11.82 0.80
C LEU A 203 -16.54 12.93 0.40
N ASN A 204 -15.56 12.62 -0.44
CA ASN A 204 -14.58 13.59 -0.91
C ASN A 204 -15.21 14.69 -1.77
N ALA A 205 -16.24 14.38 -2.57
CA ALA A 205 -16.97 15.37 -3.36
C ALA A 205 -17.58 16.48 -2.49
N TYR A 206 -18.08 16.15 -1.30
CA TYR A 206 -18.52 17.15 -0.31
C TYR A 206 -17.37 18.08 0.12
N TRP A 207 -16.22 17.51 0.48
CA TRP A 207 -15.06 18.31 0.90
C TRP A 207 -14.48 19.17 -0.23
N GLN A 208 -14.50 18.66 -1.46
CA GLN A 208 -14.13 19.43 -2.64
C GLN A 208 -15.03 20.66 -2.84
N SER A 209 -16.35 20.56 -2.56
CA SER A 209 -17.28 21.67 -2.67
C SER A 209 -17.02 22.78 -1.63
N ILE A 210 -16.48 22.44 -0.45
CA ILE A 210 -16.08 23.40 0.58
C ILE A 210 -14.77 24.11 0.19
N GLY A 211 -13.83 23.36 -0.40
CA GLY A 211 -12.50 23.82 -0.78
C GLY A 211 -11.50 23.78 0.36
N GLY A 212 -10.35 23.15 0.08
CA GLY A 212 -9.33 22.87 1.09
C GLY A 212 -8.60 24.08 1.66
N LEU A 213 -8.66 25.23 1.00
CA LEU A 213 -8.17 26.51 1.53
C LEU A 213 -9.15 27.13 2.55
N THR A 214 -10.41 26.71 2.53
CA THR A 214 -11.43 27.14 3.49
C THR A 214 -11.44 26.24 4.69
N PHE A 215 -11.48 24.92 4.48
CA PHE A 215 -11.49 23.93 5.55
C PHE A 215 -11.06 22.54 5.04
N LEU A 216 -10.26 21.82 5.85
CA LEU A 216 -9.96 20.41 5.66
C LEU A 216 -10.30 19.64 6.94
N PRO A 217 -10.89 18.44 6.86
CA PRO A 217 -11.18 17.62 8.04
C PRO A 217 -9.88 17.15 8.69
N GLY A 218 -9.77 17.29 10.03
CA GLY A 218 -8.52 17.13 10.76
C GLY A 218 -8.34 15.80 11.50
N THR A 219 -9.35 14.90 11.48
CA THR A 219 -9.22 13.64 12.23
C THR A 219 -8.37 12.60 11.49
N ASN A 220 -8.00 11.53 12.21
CA ASN A 220 -7.25 10.40 11.62
C ASN A 220 -8.15 9.36 10.93
N ARG A 221 -9.46 9.60 10.82
CA ARG A 221 -10.39 8.72 10.11
C ARG A 221 -10.02 8.62 8.63
N ALA A 222 -10.28 7.48 8.03
CA ALA A 222 -9.92 7.21 6.64
C ALA A 222 -10.50 8.25 5.66
N ALA A 223 -11.79 8.61 5.79
CA ALA A 223 -12.43 9.61 4.95
C ALA A 223 -11.81 11.01 5.09
N ASP A 224 -11.41 11.40 6.29
CA ASP A 224 -10.77 12.69 6.56
C ASP A 224 -9.35 12.72 5.98
N ARG A 225 -8.59 11.61 6.10
CA ARG A 225 -7.28 11.46 5.49
C ARG A 225 -7.38 11.45 3.96
N PHE A 226 -8.41 10.81 3.41
CA PHE A 226 -8.69 10.82 1.97
C PHE A 226 -8.87 12.25 1.46
N ALA A 227 -9.71 13.04 2.11
CA ALA A 227 -9.96 14.44 1.73
C ALA A 227 -8.67 15.30 1.83
N ARG A 228 -7.89 15.17 2.92
CA ARG A 228 -6.62 15.89 3.07
C ARG A 228 -5.60 15.46 2.02
N ALA A 229 -5.43 14.16 1.80
CA ALA A 229 -4.50 13.64 0.81
C ALA A 229 -4.86 14.11 -0.61
N SER A 230 -6.17 14.06 -0.96
CA SER A 230 -6.66 14.49 -2.27
C SER A 230 -6.39 15.98 -2.51
N PHE A 231 -6.66 16.82 -1.52
CA PHE A 231 -6.36 18.25 -1.63
C PHE A 231 -4.84 18.50 -1.76
N LEU A 232 -4.05 17.92 -0.85
CA LEU A 232 -2.62 18.20 -0.77
C LEU A 232 -1.86 17.70 -2.00
N VAL A 233 -2.13 16.47 -2.48
CA VAL A 233 -1.45 15.95 -3.69
C VAL A 233 -1.83 16.74 -4.94
N GLY A 234 -3.03 17.33 -4.96
CA GLY A 234 -3.46 18.25 -6.01
C GLY A 234 -2.82 19.64 -5.92
N ALA A 235 -2.50 20.10 -4.71
CA ALA A 235 -2.00 21.45 -4.43
C ALA A 235 -0.47 21.58 -4.56
N ILE A 236 0.30 20.50 -4.44
CA ILE A 236 1.76 20.58 -4.60
C ILE A 236 2.14 20.90 -6.05
N PRO A 237 3.24 21.69 -6.26
CA PRO A 237 3.66 22.10 -7.59
C PRO A 237 3.88 20.92 -8.53
N LYS A 238 3.46 21.02 -9.78
CA LYS A 238 3.63 19.98 -10.81
C LYS A 238 4.95 20.12 -11.59
N GLY A 239 5.76 21.13 -11.29
CA GLY A 239 7.08 21.39 -11.84
C GLY A 239 8.02 21.98 -10.80
N PRO A 240 9.27 22.34 -11.19
CA PRO A 240 10.21 23.00 -10.31
C PRO A 240 9.60 24.27 -9.69
N ALA A 241 9.62 24.38 -8.37
CA ALA A 241 9.11 25.56 -7.66
C ALA A 241 10.17 26.67 -7.66
N PRO A 242 10.01 27.78 -8.43
CA PRO A 242 11.07 28.77 -8.62
C PRO A 242 11.60 29.37 -7.32
N ALA A 243 10.74 29.53 -6.31
CA ALA A 243 11.12 30.09 -5.02
C ALA A 243 11.94 29.15 -4.14
N PHE A 244 11.95 27.84 -4.43
CA PHE A 244 12.53 26.83 -3.54
C PHE A 244 13.57 25.93 -4.20
N ILE A 245 13.53 25.78 -5.54
CA ILE A 245 14.39 24.82 -6.25
C ILE A 245 15.89 25.02 -5.98
N SER A 246 16.32 26.25 -5.75
CA SER A 246 17.71 26.58 -5.44
C SER A 246 18.19 26.00 -4.09
N ALA A 247 17.28 25.73 -3.17
CA ALA A 247 17.57 25.08 -1.89
C ALA A 247 17.54 23.55 -1.95
N VAL A 248 17.04 22.97 -3.04
CA VAL A 248 16.98 21.52 -3.24
C VAL A 248 18.36 21.01 -3.69
N PRO A 249 18.87 19.91 -3.14
CA PRO A 249 20.13 19.32 -3.57
C PRO A 249 20.19 19.14 -5.09
N ASN A 250 21.27 19.62 -5.69
CA ASN A 250 21.50 19.63 -7.15
C ASN A 250 20.40 20.34 -7.97
N GLN A 251 19.55 21.14 -7.33
CA GLN A 251 18.36 21.75 -7.93
C GLN A 251 17.46 20.70 -8.62
N SER A 252 17.44 19.49 -8.10
CA SER A 252 16.74 18.33 -8.67
C SER A 252 15.24 18.42 -8.43
N TYR A 253 14.46 18.52 -9.52
CA TYR A 253 13.03 18.45 -9.42
C TYR A 253 12.54 17.08 -8.89
N ALA A 254 13.24 15.99 -9.22
CA ALA A 254 12.92 14.67 -8.68
C ALA A 254 12.98 14.64 -7.14
N TYR A 255 14.02 15.24 -6.54
CA TYR A 255 14.10 15.37 -5.08
C TYR A 255 13.02 16.30 -4.52
N GLN A 256 12.75 17.44 -5.16
CA GLN A 256 11.66 18.33 -4.76
C GLN A 256 10.32 17.58 -4.77
N ALA A 257 10.02 16.85 -5.83
CA ALA A 257 8.76 16.14 -5.99
C ALA A 257 8.65 14.98 -4.96
N ALA A 258 9.71 14.22 -4.75
CA ALA A 258 9.74 13.14 -3.76
C ALA A 258 9.50 13.68 -2.34
N GLU A 259 10.19 14.77 -1.94
CA GLU A 259 10.01 15.38 -0.62
C GLU A 259 8.63 16.04 -0.48
N SER A 260 8.08 16.62 -1.56
CA SER A 260 6.70 17.14 -1.55
C SER A 260 5.68 16.04 -1.30
N VAL A 261 5.82 14.89 -1.96
CA VAL A 261 4.94 13.73 -1.72
C VAL A 261 5.15 13.18 -0.31
N LEU A 262 6.40 13.12 0.19
CA LEU A 262 6.68 12.72 1.57
C LEU A 262 6.02 13.68 2.58
N GLY A 263 6.03 14.98 2.29
CA GLY A 263 5.30 16.00 3.06
C GLY A 263 3.79 15.75 3.10
N VAL A 264 3.18 15.36 1.97
CA VAL A 264 1.77 14.93 1.93
C VAL A 264 1.56 13.70 2.82
N MET A 265 2.42 12.69 2.72
CA MET A 265 2.31 11.47 3.55
C MET A 265 2.46 11.78 5.04
N ARG A 266 3.37 12.66 5.42
CA ARG A 266 3.55 13.08 6.82
C ARG A 266 2.32 13.84 7.35
N SER A 267 1.64 14.63 6.52
CA SER A 267 0.45 15.39 6.91
C SER A 267 -0.82 14.55 7.12
N VAL A 268 -0.84 13.32 6.60
CA VAL A 268 -1.93 12.35 6.79
C VAL A 268 -1.56 11.21 7.74
N SER A 269 -0.35 11.27 8.31
CA SER A 269 0.17 10.27 9.24
C SER A 269 -0.37 10.47 10.66
N VAL A 270 -0.41 9.39 11.42
CA VAL A 270 -0.74 9.38 12.85
C VAL A 270 0.57 9.29 13.64
N PRO A 271 0.86 10.25 14.54
CA PRO A 271 2.07 10.21 15.35
C PRO A 271 2.21 8.89 16.11
N LEU A 272 3.46 8.40 16.23
CA LEU A 272 3.77 7.15 16.91
C LEU A 272 3.29 7.19 18.37
N GLY A 273 2.64 6.10 18.81
CA GLY A 273 2.11 5.95 20.18
C GLY A 273 0.68 6.48 20.36
N ILE A 274 0.09 7.15 19.37
CA ILE A 274 -1.32 7.55 19.47
C ILE A 274 -2.20 6.31 19.21
N THR A 275 -3.07 6.04 20.19
CA THR A 275 -4.17 5.06 20.09
C THR A 275 -5.46 5.72 20.50
N THR A 276 -6.58 5.35 19.88
CA THR A 276 -7.90 5.87 20.27
C THR A 276 -8.66 4.80 21.01
N PRO A 277 -8.98 4.98 22.33
CA PRO A 277 -9.77 4.02 23.07
C PRO A 277 -11.11 3.72 22.37
N GLY A 278 -11.45 2.45 22.23
CA GLY A 278 -12.67 2.00 21.55
C GLY A 278 -12.69 2.19 20.03
N GLN A 279 -11.61 2.70 19.45
CA GLN A 279 -11.41 2.83 18.01
C GLN A 279 -10.02 2.28 17.63
N PRO A 280 -9.84 0.95 17.65
CA PRO A 280 -8.54 0.32 17.36
C PRO A 280 -8.04 0.59 15.95
N ASN A 281 -8.88 1.14 15.11
CA ASN A 281 -8.70 1.59 13.73
C ASN A 281 -8.00 2.94 13.58
N ILE A 282 -7.66 3.65 14.64
CA ILE A 282 -6.84 4.86 14.60
C ILE A 282 -5.50 4.49 15.20
N ALA A 283 -4.68 3.86 14.38
CA ALA A 283 -3.38 3.33 14.75
C ALA A 283 -2.25 4.24 14.28
N SER A 284 -1.12 4.15 14.95
CA SER A 284 0.08 4.92 14.63
C SER A 284 0.65 4.57 13.26
N THR A 285 1.18 5.57 12.56
CA THR A 285 2.01 5.32 11.38
C THR A 285 3.32 4.67 11.82
N LEU A 286 3.66 3.53 11.23
CA LEU A 286 4.90 2.80 11.47
C LEU A 286 6.02 3.25 10.52
N TRP A 287 5.67 3.46 9.26
CA TRP A 287 6.58 3.89 8.21
C TRP A 287 5.82 4.48 7.02
N ARG A 288 6.58 5.16 6.16
CA ARG A 288 6.10 5.70 4.88
C ARG A 288 7.04 5.27 3.78
N THR A 289 6.51 5.08 2.59
CA THR A 289 7.27 4.88 1.37
C THR A 289 6.95 5.98 0.37
N VAL A 290 7.94 6.34 -0.44
CA VAL A 290 7.76 7.20 -1.61
C VAL A 290 8.52 6.55 -2.77
N ALA A 291 7.81 6.15 -3.80
CA ALA A 291 8.36 5.47 -4.97
C ALA A 291 8.40 6.43 -6.16
N ASP A 292 9.58 6.90 -6.54
CA ASP A 292 9.81 7.60 -7.80
C ASP A 292 9.88 6.58 -8.93
N GLN A 293 8.76 6.42 -9.62
CA GLN A 293 8.55 5.38 -10.63
C GLN A 293 9.30 5.65 -11.93
N LYS A 294 9.60 6.93 -12.22
CA LYS A 294 10.37 7.35 -13.39
C LYS A 294 11.87 7.09 -13.20
N ASN A 295 12.40 7.43 -12.03
CA ASN A 295 13.83 7.30 -11.74
C ASN A 295 14.17 5.99 -11.02
N LEU A 296 13.19 5.14 -10.71
CA LEU A 296 13.32 3.86 -10.01
C LEU A 296 14.02 4.03 -8.66
N VAL A 297 13.61 5.02 -7.88
CA VAL A 297 14.10 5.28 -6.53
C VAL A 297 12.99 5.03 -5.51
N TYR A 298 13.29 4.20 -4.52
CA TYR A 298 12.34 3.82 -3.49
C TYR A 298 12.79 4.34 -2.13
N TYR A 299 12.12 5.38 -1.65
CA TYR A 299 12.37 6.03 -0.35
C TYR A 299 11.60 5.32 0.76
N PHE A 300 12.22 5.24 1.93
CA PHE A 300 11.62 4.73 3.15
C PHE A 300 11.84 5.70 4.30
N ASP A 301 10.77 6.07 4.99
CA ASP A 301 10.73 7.01 6.11
C ASP A 301 10.10 6.30 7.33
N SER A 302 10.94 5.88 8.27
CA SER A 302 10.49 5.22 9.49
C SER A 302 9.84 6.21 10.44
N ALA A 303 8.76 5.81 11.13
CA ALA A 303 8.21 6.62 12.23
C ALA A 303 8.96 6.41 13.55
N THR A 304 9.83 5.39 13.62
CA THR A 304 10.63 5.07 14.82
C THR A 304 12.03 5.68 14.79
N SER A 305 12.43 6.28 13.65
CA SER A 305 13.72 6.96 13.45
C SER A 305 13.47 8.27 12.68
N PRO A 306 14.17 9.37 12.99
CA PRO A 306 14.00 10.63 12.27
C PRO A 306 14.64 10.66 10.88
N ASP A 307 15.35 9.60 10.50
CA ASP A 307 16.11 9.52 9.26
C ASP A 307 15.30 8.89 8.13
N THR A 308 15.40 9.48 6.94
CA THR A 308 14.90 8.92 5.69
C THR A 308 16.06 8.33 4.90
N PHE A 309 15.86 7.16 4.30
CA PHE A 309 16.81 6.54 3.39
C PHE A 309 16.13 6.13 2.08
N TRP A 310 16.92 5.81 1.07
CA TRP A 310 16.39 5.34 -0.21
C TRP A 310 17.25 4.28 -0.86
N VAL A 311 16.62 3.57 -1.79
CA VAL A 311 17.21 2.50 -2.58
C VAL A 311 17.02 2.86 -4.05
N SER A 312 18.12 2.85 -4.81
CA SER A 312 18.08 2.91 -6.28
C SER A 312 17.93 1.49 -6.83
N LEU A 313 16.82 1.19 -7.48
CA LEU A 313 16.60 -0.12 -8.09
C LEU A 313 17.64 -0.42 -9.18
N ALA A 314 18.15 0.62 -9.86
CA ALA A 314 19.22 0.47 -10.83
C ALA A 314 20.54 -0.04 -10.22
N SER A 315 20.74 0.12 -8.91
CA SER A 315 21.93 -0.38 -8.18
C SER A 315 21.76 -1.81 -7.67
N ILE A 316 20.59 -2.43 -7.90
CA ILE A 316 20.28 -3.80 -7.47
C ILE A 316 20.31 -4.73 -8.69
N ASN A 317 21.03 -5.83 -8.59
CA ASN A 317 20.98 -6.86 -9.60
C ASN A 317 19.74 -7.75 -9.41
N PHE A 318 18.81 -7.68 -10.37
CA PHE A 318 17.59 -8.49 -10.42
C PHE A 318 17.67 -9.67 -11.38
N ASP A 319 18.85 -10.02 -11.90
CA ASP A 319 18.97 -11.13 -12.86
C ASP A 319 18.54 -12.46 -12.22
N ALA A 320 17.95 -13.32 -13.04
CA ALA A 320 17.53 -14.64 -12.60
C ALA A 320 18.74 -15.43 -12.04
N GLY A 321 18.52 -16.09 -10.91
CA GLY A 321 19.56 -16.84 -10.20
C GLY A 321 20.42 -16.02 -9.24
N THR A 322 20.23 -14.68 -9.17
CA THR A 322 20.85 -13.90 -8.10
C THR A 322 20.19 -14.20 -6.74
N PRO A 323 20.93 -14.15 -5.64
CA PRO A 323 20.34 -14.38 -4.32
C PRO A 323 19.30 -13.32 -3.97
N VAL A 324 18.22 -13.72 -3.28
CA VAL A 324 17.36 -12.81 -2.56
C VAL A 324 18.17 -12.05 -1.54
N LYS A 325 17.91 -10.75 -1.40
CA LYS A 325 18.62 -9.90 -0.44
C LYS A 325 17.63 -9.18 0.48
N LYS A 326 18.08 -8.89 1.67
CA LYS A 326 17.32 -8.16 2.68
C LYS A 326 18.12 -6.95 3.20
N LEU A 327 17.42 -5.84 3.36
CA LEU A 327 17.84 -4.71 4.18
C LEU A 327 17.04 -4.78 5.49
N ALA A 328 17.72 -5.13 6.58
CA ALA A 328 17.08 -5.28 7.89
C ALA A 328 16.81 -3.89 8.47
N VAL A 329 15.55 -3.52 8.61
CA VAL A 329 15.08 -2.26 9.21
C VAL A 329 14.47 -2.54 10.59
N ALA A 330 13.79 -3.67 10.73
CA ALA A 330 13.24 -4.11 12.01
C ALA A 330 14.30 -4.20 13.10
N GLY A 331 13.89 -3.98 14.36
CA GLY A 331 14.79 -4.04 15.51
C GLY A 331 15.65 -2.78 15.71
N GLY A 332 15.19 -1.63 15.21
CA GLY A 332 15.80 -0.32 15.48
C GLY A 332 17.07 -0.03 14.68
N LYS A 333 17.21 -0.62 13.50
CA LYS A 333 18.27 -0.26 12.57
C LYS A 333 18.02 1.12 11.99
N VAL A 334 19.07 1.95 11.99
CA VAL A 334 19.06 3.32 11.48
C VAL A 334 19.85 3.38 10.19
N TYR A 335 19.23 3.94 9.15
CA TYR A 335 19.84 4.21 7.86
C TYR A 335 19.52 5.63 7.42
N SER A 336 20.39 6.26 6.66
CA SER A 336 20.21 7.60 6.10
C SER A 336 20.86 7.67 4.72
N GLY A 337 20.20 8.35 3.79
CA GLY A 337 20.73 8.52 2.43
C GLY A 337 20.53 7.28 1.54
N GLU A 338 21.40 7.10 0.57
CA GLU A 338 21.38 5.98 -0.37
C GLU A 338 21.96 4.72 0.29
N VAL A 339 21.22 3.60 0.26
CA VAL A 339 21.55 2.39 1.01
C VAL A 339 21.47 1.09 0.20
N SER A 340 21.42 1.16 -1.14
CA SER A 340 21.32 -0.04 -1.98
C SER A 340 22.45 -1.04 -1.73
N ALA A 341 23.64 -0.57 -1.38
CA ALA A 341 24.81 -1.41 -1.05
C ALA A 341 24.66 -2.18 0.29
N ASN A 342 23.70 -1.81 1.13
CA ASN A 342 23.48 -2.44 2.44
C ASN A 342 22.59 -3.68 2.38
N PHE A 343 22.02 -4.01 1.23
CA PHE A 343 21.28 -5.25 1.05
C PHE A 343 22.19 -6.46 1.13
N MET A 344 21.89 -7.39 2.03
CA MET A 344 22.67 -8.61 2.26
C MET A 344 21.88 -9.84 1.78
N PRO A 345 22.55 -10.87 1.25
CA PRO A 345 21.91 -12.15 0.93
C PRO A 345 21.16 -12.71 2.13
N ALA A 346 19.93 -13.18 1.89
CA ALA A 346 19.07 -13.72 2.92
C ALA A 346 18.12 -14.79 2.35
N THR A 347 17.66 -15.68 3.22
CA THR A 347 16.56 -16.59 2.89
C THR A 347 15.25 -15.82 2.93
N LEU A 348 14.46 -15.88 1.85
CA LEU A 348 13.15 -15.24 1.81
C LEU A 348 12.23 -15.85 2.88
N PHE A 349 11.43 -14.99 3.50
CA PHE A 349 10.37 -15.43 4.39
C PHE A 349 9.32 -16.29 3.64
N ASN A 350 8.57 -17.08 4.39
CA ASN A 350 7.41 -17.79 3.85
C ASN A 350 6.20 -16.84 3.82
N PHE A 351 5.57 -16.72 2.66
CA PHE A 351 4.30 -16.01 2.57
C PHE A 351 3.25 -16.70 3.43
N LEU A 352 2.40 -15.90 4.09
CA LEU A 352 1.38 -16.42 5.01
C LEU A 352 0.41 -17.33 4.26
N PRO A 353 0.36 -18.61 4.60
CA PRO A 353 -0.51 -19.53 3.90
C PRO A 353 -1.96 -19.32 4.27
N ALA A 354 -2.85 -19.46 3.28
CA ALA A 354 -4.27 -19.59 3.49
C ALA A 354 -4.70 -21.04 3.35
N LYS A 355 -5.74 -21.46 4.07
CA LYS A 355 -6.34 -22.80 3.89
C LYS A 355 -7.56 -22.65 3.00
N ALA A 356 -7.57 -23.33 1.87
CA ALA A 356 -8.80 -23.52 1.11
C ALA A 356 -9.84 -24.24 1.99
N PRO A 357 -11.10 -23.79 2.00
CA PRO A 357 -12.17 -24.36 2.79
C PRO A 357 -12.52 -25.79 2.32
#